data_06a94d3c2ad1e141f5d703ee9379c66c
#
_entry.id   06a94d3c2ad1e141f5d703ee9379c66c
#
_cell.length_a   1.000
_cell.length_b   1.000
_cell.length_c   1.000
_cell.angle_alpha   90.00
_cell.angle_beta   90.00
_cell.angle_gamma   90.00
#
_symmetry.space_group_name_H-M   'P 1'
#
loop_
_entity.id
_entity.type
_entity.pdbx_description
1 polymer ?
#
loop_
_entity_poly.entity_id
_entity_poly.type
_entity_poly.pdbx_seq_one_letter_code
_entity_poly.pdbx_strand_id
1 'polypeptide(L)'
;AWPPTCREDKEAMFLEYSELLNSLDSGATTKITINNRRLNRLDFENNILIPMKGDSLDEYREEYNKILLEKATGANAIVQDKYMTISVNKKNIEDARNYFARVGADLIAHFGRLGSKCVELETDERLRIFHDFYRVGEESSFHFDIKETRKKGHSFKDYICPDSMEFEKDYFKMGDRYGRVLFLREYASYIKDSMVAELTDLNRNLMMSIDVVPVPTDEAVREAE
;
A
#
# COMPACT_ATOMS: atom_id res chain seq x y z
N ALA A 1 2.70 12.81 6.58
CA ALA A 1 3.29 14.17 6.68
C ALA A 1 2.24 15.20 6.26
N TRP A 2 2.19 16.33 6.92
CA TRP A 2 1.37 17.46 6.50
C TRP A 2 1.92 18.02 5.19
N PRO A 3 1.07 18.40 4.22
CA PRO A 3 1.57 18.99 2.99
C PRO A 3 2.36 20.28 3.32
N PRO A 4 3.52 20.49 2.70
CA PRO A 4 4.32 21.67 2.93
C PRO A 4 3.54 22.94 2.58
N THR A 5 3.62 23.95 3.42
CA THR A 5 2.84 25.19 3.31
C THR A 5 3.55 26.24 2.47
N CYS A 6 4.88 26.26 2.46
CA CYS A 6 5.66 27.21 1.68
C CYS A 6 6.31 26.55 0.45
N ARG A 7 6.77 27.39 -0.49
CA ARG A 7 7.39 26.94 -1.74
C ARG A 7 8.74 26.26 -1.48
N GLU A 8 9.53 26.79 -0.57
CA GLU A 8 10.85 26.26 -0.21
C GLU A 8 10.75 24.85 0.36
N ASP A 9 9.77 24.58 1.23
CA ASP A 9 9.52 23.25 1.78
C ASP A 9 9.10 22.24 0.68
N LYS A 10 8.34 22.71 -0.31
CA LYS A 10 7.94 21.85 -1.45
C LYS A 10 9.13 21.51 -2.32
N GLU A 11 10.00 22.46 -2.60
CA GLU A 11 11.23 22.25 -3.37
C GLU A 11 12.19 21.30 -2.62
N ALA A 12 12.35 21.47 -1.31
CA ALA A 12 13.15 20.58 -0.47
C ALA A 12 12.60 19.15 -0.47
N MET A 13 11.29 19.00 -0.29
CA MET A 13 10.63 17.68 -0.32
C MET A 13 10.77 17.01 -1.71
N PHE A 14 10.68 17.77 -2.78
CA PHE A 14 10.87 17.27 -4.14
C PHE A 14 12.31 16.77 -4.36
N LEU A 15 13.29 17.52 -3.89
CA LEU A 15 14.71 17.12 -3.98
C LEU A 15 14.98 15.83 -3.19
N GLU A 16 14.52 15.75 -1.94
CA GLU A 16 14.65 14.53 -1.13
C GLU A 16 13.95 13.32 -1.78
N TYR A 17 12.79 13.52 -2.37
CA TYR A 17 12.09 12.46 -3.09
C TYR A 17 12.85 12.03 -4.35
N SER A 18 13.43 12.98 -5.07
CA SER A 18 14.27 12.70 -6.24
C SER A 18 15.55 11.95 -5.85
N GLU A 19 16.19 12.32 -4.73
CA GLU A 19 17.33 11.58 -4.19
C GLU A 19 16.95 10.14 -3.82
N LEU A 20 15.78 9.93 -3.19
CA LEU A 20 15.28 8.61 -2.89
C LEU A 20 15.17 7.75 -4.17
N LEU A 21 14.53 8.27 -5.23
CA LEU A 21 14.39 7.53 -6.48
C LEU A 21 15.74 7.26 -7.15
N ASN A 22 16.66 8.23 -7.14
CA ASN A 22 18.00 8.09 -7.70
C ASN A 22 18.90 7.14 -6.88
N SER A 23 18.60 6.90 -5.62
CA SER A 23 19.31 5.93 -4.79
C SER A 23 18.95 4.47 -5.09
N LEU A 24 17.90 4.24 -5.87
CA LEU A 24 17.46 2.90 -6.24
C LEU A 24 18.46 2.25 -7.19
N ASP A 25 18.75 0.98 -6.93
CA ASP A 25 19.69 0.19 -7.73
C ASP A 25 19.08 -0.09 -9.13
N SER A 26 19.84 0.15 -10.20
CA SER A 26 19.44 -0.17 -11.57
C SER A 26 19.20 -1.67 -11.81
N GLY A 27 19.72 -2.54 -10.93
CA GLY A 27 19.44 -3.99 -10.92
C GLY A 27 18.18 -4.40 -10.17
N ALA A 28 17.43 -3.46 -9.60
CA ALA A 28 16.22 -3.70 -8.84
C ALA A 28 15.01 -3.06 -9.51
N THR A 29 13.85 -3.69 -9.37
CA THR A 29 12.56 -3.11 -9.74
C THR A 29 11.86 -2.62 -8.50
N THR A 30 11.43 -1.36 -8.50
CA THR A 30 10.69 -0.76 -7.40
C THR A 30 9.25 -0.51 -7.82
N LYS A 31 8.33 -0.92 -6.97
CA LYS A 31 6.90 -0.67 -7.15
C LYS A 31 6.38 0.17 -6.00
N ILE A 32 5.79 1.32 -6.33
CA ILE A 32 5.04 2.15 -5.39
C ILE A 32 3.58 1.78 -5.52
N THR A 33 2.95 1.39 -4.44
CA THR A 33 1.52 1.03 -4.42
C THR A 33 0.78 1.96 -3.48
N ILE A 34 -0.29 2.56 -3.98
CA ILE A 34 -1.25 3.36 -3.21
C ILE A 34 -2.53 2.54 -3.14
N ASN A 35 -2.92 2.17 -1.93
CA ASN A 35 -4.05 1.30 -1.67
C ASN A 35 -5.12 2.04 -0.86
N ASN A 36 -6.23 2.36 -1.50
CA ASN A 36 -7.41 2.87 -0.84
C ASN A 36 -8.28 1.67 -0.44
N ARG A 37 -8.51 1.52 0.83
CA ARG A 37 -9.40 0.47 1.36
C ARG A 37 -10.44 1.07 2.29
N ARG A 38 -11.60 0.48 2.34
CA ARG A 38 -12.57 0.81 3.38
C ARG A 38 -12.03 0.38 4.72
N LEU A 39 -12.19 1.25 5.70
CA LEU A 39 -11.81 0.92 7.07
C LEU A 39 -12.67 -0.27 7.54
N ASN A 40 -12.02 -1.37 7.89
CA ASN A 40 -12.70 -2.50 8.48
C ASN A 40 -13.19 -2.08 9.87
N ARG A 41 -14.43 -2.46 10.21
CA ARG A 41 -15.04 -2.14 11.50
C ARG A 41 -14.18 -2.62 12.68
N LEU A 42 -13.61 -3.81 12.60
CA LEU A 42 -12.75 -4.35 13.65
C LEU A 42 -11.42 -3.57 13.79
N ASP A 43 -10.82 -3.18 12.66
CA ASP A 43 -9.61 -2.34 12.69
C ASP A 43 -9.91 -0.95 13.26
N PHE A 44 -11.11 -0.41 12.97
CA PHE A 44 -11.57 0.85 13.54
C PHE A 44 -11.78 0.73 15.05
N GLU A 45 -12.49 -0.29 15.50
CA GLU A 45 -12.76 -0.52 16.91
C GLU A 45 -11.45 -0.70 17.70
N ASN A 46 -10.49 -1.43 17.15
CA ASN A 46 -9.23 -1.73 17.83
C ASN A 46 -8.22 -0.57 17.83
N ASN A 47 -8.22 0.28 16.80
CA ASN A 47 -7.17 1.29 16.62
C ASN A 47 -7.63 2.73 16.87
N ILE A 48 -8.93 3.00 16.82
CA ILE A 48 -9.47 4.36 16.89
C ILE A 48 -10.35 4.58 18.11
N LEU A 49 -11.11 3.56 18.52
CA LEU A 49 -11.93 3.70 19.71
C LEU A 49 -11.07 3.72 20.98
N ILE A 50 -11.46 4.60 21.90
CA ILE A 50 -10.79 4.72 23.18
C ILE A 50 -11.23 3.53 24.06
N PRO A 51 -10.29 2.68 24.54
CA PRO A 51 -10.64 1.55 25.38
C PRO A 51 -11.19 1.99 26.73
N MET A 52 -12.22 1.29 27.22
CA MET A 52 -12.77 1.49 28.54
C MET A 52 -11.76 1.05 29.60
N LYS A 53 -11.62 1.83 30.68
CA LYS A 53 -10.65 1.59 31.76
C LYS A 53 -11.29 1.20 33.08
N GLY A 54 -12.63 1.21 33.19
CA GLY A 54 -13.36 0.95 34.42
C GLY A 54 -13.31 2.10 35.43
N ASP A 55 -13.09 3.32 34.97
CA ASP A 55 -13.02 4.53 35.80
C ASP A 55 -14.21 5.47 35.55
N SER A 56 -14.29 6.55 36.33
CA SER A 56 -15.37 7.55 36.24
C SER A 56 -15.40 8.34 34.92
N LEU A 57 -14.42 8.14 34.04
CA LEU A 57 -14.35 8.79 32.72
C LEU A 57 -14.90 7.90 31.60
N ASP A 58 -15.33 6.69 31.89
CA ASP A 58 -15.83 5.76 30.87
C ASP A 58 -17.10 6.27 30.18
N GLU A 59 -17.96 7.00 30.89
CA GLU A 59 -19.15 7.64 30.31
C GLU A 59 -18.75 8.61 29.17
N TYR A 60 -17.72 9.43 29.38
CA TYR A 60 -17.21 10.36 28.38
C TYR A 60 -16.52 9.63 27.22
N ARG A 61 -15.82 8.53 27.51
CA ARG A 61 -15.20 7.68 26.45
C ARG A 61 -16.26 7.05 25.59
N GLU A 62 -17.35 6.55 26.18
CA GLU A 62 -18.47 5.97 25.46
C GLU A 62 -19.14 6.99 24.54
N GLU A 63 -19.42 8.19 25.03
CA GLU A 63 -20.02 9.26 24.25
C GLU A 63 -19.09 9.70 23.10
N TYR A 64 -17.80 9.84 23.36
CA TYR A 64 -16.82 10.17 22.32
C TYR A 64 -16.68 9.07 21.28
N ASN A 65 -16.63 7.81 21.70
CA ASN A 65 -16.60 6.66 20.80
C ASN A 65 -17.86 6.58 19.92
N LYS A 66 -19.00 6.94 20.45
CA LYS A 66 -20.25 7.03 19.66
C LYS A 66 -20.14 8.08 18.54
N ILE A 67 -19.59 9.24 18.84
CA ILE A 67 -19.34 10.29 17.83
C ILE A 67 -18.35 9.80 16.77
N LEU A 68 -17.29 9.10 17.17
CA LEU A 68 -16.32 8.52 16.23
C LEU A 68 -16.96 7.48 15.32
N LEU A 69 -17.81 6.59 15.86
CA LEU A 69 -18.55 5.58 15.11
C LEU A 69 -19.54 6.22 14.12
N GLU A 70 -20.27 7.24 14.54
CA GLU A 70 -21.19 7.98 13.67
C GLU A 70 -20.44 8.64 12.50
N LYS A 71 -19.30 9.26 12.76
CA LYS A 71 -18.44 9.83 11.71
C LYS A 71 -17.87 8.77 10.77
N ALA A 72 -17.45 7.63 11.30
CA ALA A 72 -16.90 6.55 10.50
C ALA A 72 -17.95 5.86 9.62
N THR A 73 -19.18 5.74 10.10
CA THR A 73 -20.30 5.15 9.33
C THR A 73 -20.94 6.14 8.35
N GLY A 74 -20.91 7.44 8.66
CA GLY A 74 -21.47 8.50 7.82
C GLY A 74 -20.59 8.96 6.67
N ALA A 75 -19.26 8.89 6.82
CA ALA A 75 -18.30 9.09 5.75
C ALA A 75 -17.89 7.70 5.23
N ASN A 76 -17.83 7.53 3.90
CA ASN A 76 -17.17 6.35 3.32
C ASN A 76 -15.70 6.37 3.79
N ALA A 77 -15.42 5.87 4.98
CA ALA A 77 -14.11 5.94 5.61
C ALA A 77 -13.11 5.13 4.76
N ILE A 78 -12.42 5.82 3.87
CA ILE A 78 -11.33 5.30 3.08
C ILE A 78 -10.03 5.62 3.80
N VAL A 79 -9.25 4.59 4.07
CA VAL A 79 -7.88 4.69 4.51
C VAL A 79 -6.98 4.52 3.29
N GLN A 80 -6.02 5.42 3.13
CA GLN A 80 -5.02 5.33 2.08
C GLN A 80 -3.71 4.85 2.66
N ASP A 81 -3.35 3.61 2.35
CA ASP A 81 -2.07 3.02 2.69
C ASP A 81 -1.10 3.12 1.49
N LYS A 82 0.17 3.36 1.78
CA LYS A 82 1.21 3.47 0.75
C LYS A 82 2.29 2.43 1.03
N TYR A 83 2.63 1.66 0.01
CA TYR A 83 3.62 0.60 0.09
C TYR A 83 4.71 0.82 -0.95
N MET A 84 5.94 0.48 -0.60
CA MET A 84 7.06 0.38 -1.53
C MET A 84 7.53 -1.07 -1.55
N THR A 85 7.55 -1.68 -2.72
CA THR A 85 8.05 -3.04 -2.91
C THR A 85 9.30 -3.01 -3.78
N ILE A 86 10.40 -3.55 -3.29
CA ILE A 86 11.64 -3.68 -4.04
C ILE A 86 11.86 -5.14 -4.36
N SER A 87 12.11 -5.43 -5.63
CA SER A 87 12.39 -6.77 -6.14
C SER A 87 13.77 -6.79 -6.78
N VAL A 88 14.58 -7.76 -6.40
CA VAL A 88 15.95 -7.92 -6.92
C VAL A 88 16.26 -9.39 -7.13
N ASN A 89 17.05 -9.69 -8.15
CA ASN A 89 17.57 -11.02 -8.37
C ASN A 89 18.95 -11.16 -7.72
N LYS A 90 19.13 -12.12 -6.80
CA LYS A 90 20.40 -12.41 -6.13
C LYS A 90 20.72 -13.90 -6.25
N LYS A 91 22.04 -14.20 -6.20
CA LYS A 91 22.52 -15.59 -6.39
C LYS A 91 22.12 -16.54 -5.26
N ASN A 92 22.01 -16.02 -4.06
CA ASN A 92 21.65 -16.80 -2.87
C ASN A 92 20.88 -15.95 -1.86
N ILE A 93 20.36 -16.61 -0.83
CA ILE A 93 19.49 -15.96 0.18
C ILE A 93 20.28 -15.03 1.12
N GLU A 94 21.56 -15.31 1.34
CA GLU A 94 22.44 -14.50 2.20
C GLU A 94 22.74 -13.15 1.56
N ASP A 95 23.08 -13.13 0.28
CA ASP A 95 23.26 -11.90 -0.51
C ASP A 95 21.96 -11.10 -0.55
N ALA A 96 20.81 -11.76 -0.66
CA ALA A 96 19.52 -11.10 -0.64
C ALA A 96 19.23 -10.46 0.72
N ARG A 97 19.49 -11.15 1.82
CA ARG A 97 19.32 -10.61 3.18
C ARG A 97 20.18 -9.37 3.42
N ASN A 98 21.46 -9.45 3.06
CA ASN A 98 22.39 -8.32 3.22
C ASN A 98 21.96 -7.12 2.37
N TYR A 99 21.49 -7.38 1.16
CA TYR A 99 20.97 -6.35 0.28
C TYR A 99 19.74 -5.66 0.88
N PHE A 100 18.74 -6.43 1.30
CA PHE A 100 17.50 -5.87 1.85
C PHE A 100 17.71 -5.20 3.20
N ALA A 101 18.61 -5.69 4.05
CA ALA A 101 18.96 -5.02 5.32
C ALA A 101 19.53 -3.61 5.07
N ARG A 102 20.41 -3.47 4.07
CA ARG A 102 20.97 -2.17 3.69
C ARG A 102 19.89 -1.26 3.09
N VAL A 103 19.18 -1.74 2.07
CA VAL A 103 18.16 -0.95 1.37
C VAL A 103 17.03 -0.55 2.32
N GLY A 104 16.61 -1.45 3.22
CA GLY A 104 15.60 -1.13 4.24
C GLY A 104 16.04 0.00 5.17
N ALA A 105 17.30 -0.06 5.66
CA ALA A 105 17.85 1.00 6.50
C ALA A 105 17.93 2.36 5.75
N ASP A 106 18.37 2.33 4.49
CA ASP A 106 18.45 3.53 3.64
C ASP A 106 17.07 4.15 3.40
N LEU A 107 16.07 3.32 3.09
CA LEU A 107 14.68 3.78 2.89
C LEU A 107 14.09 4.38 4.17
N ILE A 108 14.28 3.74 5.32
CA ILE A 108 13.81 4.27 6.61
C ILE A 108 14.43 5.64 6.87
N ALA A 109 15.73 5.81 6.58
CA ALA A 109 16.41 7.09 6.74
C ALA A 109 15.88 8.17 5.78
N HIS A 110 15.69 7.85 4.50
CA HIS A 110 15.13 8.77 3.51
C HIS A 110 13.70 9.20 3.87
N PHE A 111 12.83 8.26 4.19
CA PHE A 111 11.47 8.60 4.62
C PHE A 111 11.45 9.39 5.94
N GLY A 112 12.40 9.14 6.84
CA GLY A 112 12.58 9.93 8.05
C GLY A 112 12.90 11.40 7.76
N ARG A 113 13.79 11.67 6.77
CA ARG A 113 14.08 13.05 6.32
C ARG A 113 12.87 13.72 5.67
N LEU A 114 12.04 12.95 4.95
CA LEU A 114 10.77 13.42 4.40
C LEU A 114 9.67 13.63 5.47
N GLY A 115 9.98 13.46 6.76
CA GLY A 115 9.01 13.57 7.84
C GLY A 115 7.97 12.44 7.87
N SER A 116 8.26 11.31 7.23
CA SER A 116 7.39 10.14 7.15
C SER A 116 8.00 8.94 7.88
N LYS A 117 7.15 8.08 8.43
CA LYS A 117 7.60 6.83 9.04
C LYS A 117 7.50 5.70 8.00
N CYS A 118 8.59 4.97 7.80
CA CYS A 118 8.65 3.76 7.01
C CYS A 118 8.90 2.56 7.93
N VAL A 119 8.20 1.46 7.72
CA VAL A 119 8.38 0.19 8.44
C VAL A 119 8.37 -0.97 7.45
N GLU A 120 9.15 -2.00 7.72
CA GLU A 120 9.10 -3.23 6.95
C GLU A 120 7.83 -4.01 7.31
N LEU A 121 7.19 -4.60 6.29
CA LEU A 121 6.02 -5.46 6.47
C LEU A 121 6.44 -6.90 6.64
N GLU A 122 5.84 -7.56 7.63
CA GLU A 122 5.94 -9.00 7.80
C GLU A 122 5.13 -9.76 6.73
N THR A 123 5.35 -11.07 6.64
CA THR A 123 4.70 -11.91 5.62
C THR A 123 3.19 -11.94 5.74
N ASP A 124 2.67 -12.02 6.94
CA ASP A 124 1.23 -12.03 7.24
C ASP A 124 0.57 -10.70 6.88
N GLU A 125 1.19 -9.57 7.21
CA GLU A 125 0.72 -8.23 6.83
C GLU A 125 0.63 -8.10 5.31
N ARG A 126 1.66 -8.56 4.58
CA ARG A 126 1.66 -8.53 3.12
C ARG A 126 0.57 -9.44 2.52
N LEU A 127 0.39 -10.63 3.05
CA LEU A 127 -0.67 -11.55 2.61
C LEU A 127 -2.05 -10.97 2.88
N ARG A 128 -2.24 -10.30 4.02
CA ARG A 128 -3.49 -9.63 4.36
C ARG A 128 -3.86 -8.54 3.35
N ILE A 129 -2.89 -7.72 2.91
CA ILE A 129 -3.13 -6.69 1.89
C ILE A 129 -3.71 -7.30 0.61
N PHE A 130 -3.15 -8.41 0.14
CA PHE A 130 -3.64 -9.11 -1.04
C PHE A 130 -4.98 -9.81 -0.79
N HIS A 131 -5.16 -10.43 0.37
CA HIS A 131 -6.42 -11.03 0.77
C HIS A 131 -7.55 -9.99 0.72
N ASP A 132 -7.39 -8.86 1.40
CA ASP A 132 -8.40 -7.81 1.48
C ASP A 132 -8.69 -7.18 0.10
N PHE A 133 -7.71 -7.17 -0.80
CA PHE A 133 -7.91 -6.68 -2.16
C PHE A 133 -8.70 -7.66 -3.04
N TYR A 134 -8.36 -8.95 -2.99
CA TYR A 134 -9.01 -9.96 -3.84
C TYR A 134 -10.29 -10.54 -3.24
N ARG A 135 -10.44 -10.52 -1.94
CA ARG A 135 -11.58 -11.08 -1.18
C ARG A 135 -12.34 -9.97 -0.45
N VAL A 136 -12.75 -8.95 -1.19
CA VAL A 136 -13.49 -7.79 -0.64
C VAL A 136 -14.76 -8.23 0.05
N GLY A 137 -14.88 -7.89 1.34
CA GLY A 137 -16.02 -8.27 2.20
C GLY A 137 -15.72 -9.47 3.11
N GLU A 138 -14.55 -10.09 2.96
CA GLU A 138 -14.10 -11.22 3.76
C GLU A 138 -12.90 -10.86 4.65
N GLU A 139 -12.64 -9.59 4.89
CA GLU A 139 -11.48 -9.08 5.61
C GLU A 139 -11.34 -9.68 7.02
N SER A 140 -12.48 -9.99 7.67
CA SER A 140 -12.50 -10.60 8.99
C SER A 140 -12.17 -12.10 9.00
N SER A 141 -12.18 -12.75 7.85
CA SER A 141 -11.90 -14.19 7.72
C SER A 141 -10.40 -14.48 7.58
N PHE A 142 -9.58 -13.45 7.39
CA PHE A 142 -8.14 -13.64 7.23
C PHE A 142 -7.49 -14.23 8.48
N HIS A 143 -6.90 -15.39 8.31
CA HIS A 143 -6.08 -16.05 9.32
C HIS A 143 -4.87 -16.68 8.64
N PHE A 144 -3.69 -16.37 9.12
CA PHE A 144 -2.44 -16.91 8.60
C PHE A 144 -1.53 -17.37 9.73
N ASP A 145 -1.07 -18.62 9.65
CA ASP A 145 -0.02 -19.17 10.51
C ASP A 145 0.98 -19.94 9.65
N ILE A 146 2.24 -19.49 9.64
CA ILE A 146 3.29 -20.09 8.82
C ILE A 146 3.62 -21.54 9.22
N LYS A 147 3.48 -21.90 10.49
CA LYS A 147 3.75 -23.26 10.98
C LYS A 147 2.65 -24.21 10.53
N GLU A 148 1.40 -23.76 10.64
CA GLU A 148 0.24 -24.52 10.17
C GLU A 148 0.25 -24.67 8.65
N THR A 149 0.56 -23.61 7.93
CA THR A 149 0.71 -23.57 6.47
C THR A 149 1.71 -24.64 6.00
N ARG A 150 2.90 -24.67 6.60
CA ARG A 150 3.93 -25.67 6.28
C ARG A 150 3.48 -27.09 6.61
N LYS A 151 2.85 -27.28 7.75
CA LYS A 151 2.38 -28.61 8.20
C LYS A 151 1.29 -29.18 7.27
N LYS A 152 0.38 -28.33 6.81
CA LYS A 152 -0.72 -28.72 5.92
C LYS A 152 -0.35 -28.70 4.43
N GLY A 153 0.83 -28.21 4.07
CA GLY A 153 1.28 -28.09 2.67
C GLY A 153 0.49 -27.05 1.87
N HIS A 154 -0.10 -26.07 2.52
CA HIS A 154 -0.80 -24.98 1.85
C HIS A 154 0.16 -24.04 1.14
N SER A 155 -0.28 -23.47 0.02
CA SER A 155 0.39 -22.38 -0.67
C SER A 155 -0.06 -21.03 -0.08
N PHE A 156 0.80 -20.02 -0.17
CA PHE A 156 0.39 -18.64 0.16
C PHE A 156 -0.80 -18.16 -0.69
N LYS A 157 -0.95 -18.69 -1.90
CA LYS A 157 -2.08 -18.37 -2.80
C LYS A 157 -3.43 -18.79 -2.21
N ASP A 158 -3.45 -19.83 -1.39
CA ASP A 158 -4.68 -20.35 -0.79
C ASP A 158 -5.31 -19.32 0.20
N TYR A 159 -4.49 -18.40 0.69
CA TYR A 159 -4.94 -17.31 1.57
C TYR A 159 -5.39 -16.05 0.81
N ILE A 160 -5.03 -15.91 -0.47
CA ILE A 160 -5.23 -14.70 -1.27
C ILE A 160 -6.33 -14.91 -2.32
N CYS A 161 -6.32 -16.07 -2.99
CA CYS A 161 -7.22 -16.31 -4.11
C CYS A 161 -8.67 -16.38 -3.65
N PRO A 162 -9.60 -15.76 -4.37
CA PRO A 162 -11.03 -15.94 -4.14
C PRO A 162 -11.45 -17.38 -4.42
N ASP A 163 -12.55 -17.82 -3.83
CA ASP A 163 -13.03 -19.21 -3.94
C ASP A 163 -13.44 -19.59 -5.36
N SER A 164 -13.83 -18.62 -6.17
CA SER A 164 -14.17 -18.81 -7.58
C SER A 164 -13.66 -17.67 -8.45
N MET A 165 -13.25 -18.01 -9.65
CA MET A 165 -12.89 -17.05 -10.71
C MET A 165 -13.53 -17.55 -12.03
N GLU A 166 -14.34 -16.68 -12.63
CA GLU A 166 -14.99 -16.93 -13.92
C GLU A 166 -14.54 -15.85 -14.90
N PHE A 167 -14.16 -16.21 -16.11
CA PHE A 167 -13.70 -15.27 -17.12
C PHE A 167 -14.64 -15.31 -18.32
N GLU A 168 -15.27 -14.19 -18.61
CA GLU A 168 -16.15 -13.98 -19.74
C GLU A 168 -15.54 -13.00 -20.75
N LYS A 169 -16.19 -12.83 -21.90
CA LYS A 169 -15.66 -11.98 -22.98
C LYS A 169 -15.48 -10.52 -22.56
N ASP A 170 -16.44 -9.98 -21.80
CA ASP A 170 -16.51 -8.55 -21.49
C ASP A 170 -16.33 -8.24 -19.99
N TYR A 171 -16.29 -9.26 -19.15
CA TYR A 171 -16.11 -9.15 -17.71
C TYR A 171 -15.47 -10.42 -17.12
N PHE A 172 -15.03 -10.33 -15.91
CA PHE A 172 -14.68 -11.48 -15.08
C PHE A 172 -15.42 -11.40 -13.74
N LYS A 173 -15.56 -12.54 -13.09
CA LYS A 173 -16.15 -12.63 -11.76
C LYS A 173 -15.13 -13.21 -10.80
N MET A 174 -14.98 -12.61 -9.63
CA MET A 174 -14.16 -13.09 -8.51
C MET A 174 -15.04 -13.18 -7.26
N GLY A 175 -15.31 -14.39 -6.79
CA GLY A 175 -16.34 -14.61 -5.76
C GLY A 175 -17.66 -13.99 -6.21
N ASP A 176 -18.22 -13.08 -5.42
CA ASP A 176 -19.47 -12.38 -5.72
C ASP A 176 -19.26 -11.03 -6.44
N ARG A 177 -18.04 -10.69 -6.83
CA ARG A 177 -17.71 -9.41 -7.45
C ARG A 177 -17.49 -9.54 -8.94
N TYR A 178 -18.01 -8.57 -9.68
CA TYR A 178 -17.77 -8.43 -11.12
C TYR A 178 -16.66 -7.42 -11.37
N GLY A 179 -15.77 -7.76 -12.29
CA GLY A 179 -14.68 -6.91 -12.71
C GLY A 179 -14.64 -6.74 -14.23
N ARG A 180 -14.09 -5.63 -14.67
CA ARG A 180 -13.85 -5.33 -16.07
C ARG A 180 -12.48 -4.70 -16.24
N VAL A 181 -11.76 -5.13 -17.26
CA VAL A 181 -10.48 -4.53 -17.62
C VAL A 181 -10.73 -3.36 -18.57
N LEU A 182 -10.17 -2.22 -18.24
CA LEU A 182 -10.13 -1.04 -19.08
C LEU A 182 -8.67 -0.70 -19.35
N PHE A 183 -8.38 -0.15 -20.53
CA PHE A 183 -7.05 0.34 -20.86
C PHE A 183 -7.14 1.72 -21.50
N LEU A 184 -6.12 2.54 -21.29
CA LEU A 184 -5.99 3.82 -21.96
C LEU A 184 -5.55 3.57 -23.40
N ARG A 185 -6.35 4.01 -24.35
CA ARG A 185 -6.08 3.86 -25.78
C ARG A 185 -5.17 4.96 -26.32
N GLU A 186 -5.36 6.16 -25.81
CA GLU A 186 -4.62 7.35 -26.21
C GLU A 186 -4.07 8.04 -24.97
N TYR A 187 -2.82 8.44 -25.03
CA TYR A 187 -2.14 9.13 -23.95
C TYR A 187 -2.01 10.62 -24.30
N ALA A 188 -2.16 11.47 -23.29
CA ALA A 188 -1.77 12.88 -23.45
C ALA A 188 -0.25 12.98 -23.65
N SER A 189 0.19 14.06 -24.32
CA SER A 189 1.61 14.31 -24.55
C SER A 189 2.42 14.55 -23.26
N TYR A 190 1.74 14.82 -22.16
CA TYR A 190 2.35 14.96 -20.83
C TYR A 190 1.36 14.55 -19.74
N ILE A 191 1.89 14.11 -18.60
CA ILE A 191 1.14 13.76 -17.42
C ILE A 191 1.46 14.76 -16.32
N LYS A 192 0.43 15.31 -15.67
CA LYS A 192 0.60 16.19 -14.50
C LYS A 192 0.67 15.37 -13.23
N ASP A 193 1.44 15.83 -12.24
CA ASP A 193 1.54 15.24 -10.91
C ASP A 193 0.17 15.11 -10.24
N SER A 194 -0.74 16.06 -10.51
CA SER A 194 -2.11 16.05 -10.00
C SER A 194 -2.89 14.80 -10.40
N MET A 195 -2.56 14.15 -11.52
CA MET A 195 -3.28 12.97 -11.99
C MET A 195 -3.24 11.81 -10.99
N VAL A 196 -2.09 11.55 -10.38
CA VAL A 196 -1.95 10.52 -9.35
C VAL A 196 -2.80 10.88 -8.14
N ALA A 197 -2.76 12.14 -7.70
CA ALA A 197 -3.56 12.62 -6.58
C ALA A 197 -5.06 12.52 -6.88
N GLU A 198 -5.51 12.97 -8.04
CA GLU A 198 -6.92 12.92 -8.45
C GLU A 198 -7.47 11.50 -8.53
N LEU A 199 -6.68 10.55 -9.09
CA LEU A 199 -7.08 9.15 -9.16
C LEU A 199 -7.09 8.47 -7.78
N THR A 200 -6.16 8.82 -6.90
CA THR A 200 -6.05 8.20 -5.58
C THR A 200 -6.93 8.87 -4.51
N ASP A 201 -7.48 10.05 -4.80
CA ASP A 201 -8.44 10.74 -3.92
C ASP A 201 -9.89 10.24 -4.11
N LEU A 202 -10.08 9.24 -4.97
CA LEU A 202 -11.40 8.63 -5.17
C LEU A 202 -11.86 7.91 -3.90
N ASN A 203 -13.07 8.22 -3.46
CA ASN A 203 -13.70 7.61 -2.30
C ASN A 203 -14.21 6.18 -2.59
N ARG A 204 -13.30 5.31 -3.03
CA ARG A 204 -13.56 3.91 -3.42
C ARG A 204 -12.36 3.05 -3.10
N ASN A 205 -12.58 1.73 -2.98
CA ASN A 205 -11.49 0.77 -2.96
C ASN A 205 -10.73 0.87 -4.30
N LEU A 206 -9.45 1.11 -4.20
CA LEU A 206 -8.56 1.29 -5.36
C LEU A 206 -7.15 0.86 -4.97
N MET A 207 -6.50 0.14 -5.85
CA MET A 207 -5.07 -0.12 -5.76
C MET A 207 -4.40 0.40 -7.02
N MET A 208 -3.59 1.45 -6.89
CA MET A 208 -2.75 1.99 -7.95
C MET A 208 -1.32 1.52 -7.75
N SER A 209 -0.72 1.00 -8.79
CA SER A 209 0.69 0.62 -8.79
C SER A 209 1.46 1.42 -9.82
N ILE A 210 2.62 1.93 -9.42
CA ILE A 210 3.57 2.66 -10.25
C ILE A 210 4.87 1.88 -10.21
N ASP A 211 5.29 1.31 -11.34
CA ASP A 211 6.55 0.62 -11.46
C ASP A 211 7.65 1.62 -11.82
N VAL A 212 8.71 1.64 -11.02
CA VAL A 212 9.90 2.46 -11.25
C VAL A 212 11.04 1.51 -11.61
N VAL A 213 11.51 1.62 -12.85
CA VAL A 213 12.62 0.82 -13.37
C VAL A 213 13.78 1.78 -13.61
N PRO A 214 14.77 1.84 -12.70
CA PRO A 214 15.94 2.67 -12.90
C PRO A 214 16.75 2.18 -14.11
N VAL A 215 17.19 3.10 -14.94
CA VAL A 215 18.11 2.81 -16.06
C VAL A 215 19.55 3.18 -15.69
N PRO A 216 20.57 2.51 -16.25
CA PRO A 216 21.96 2.92 -16.05
C PRO A 216 22.19 4.36 -16.49
N THR A 217 23.08 5.07 -15.77
CA THR A 217 23.33 6.50 -15.99
C THR A 217 23.73 6.86 -17.42
N ASP A 218 24.49 6.00 -18.09
CA ASP A 218 24.93 6.17 -19.47
C ASP A 218 23.79 6.04 -20.48
N GLU A 219 22.77 5.24 -20.15
CA GLU A 219 21.55 5.09 -20.95
C GLU A 219 20.61 6.27 -20.71
N ALA A 220 20.44 6.69 -19.46
CA ALA A 220 19.64 7.84 -19.09
C ALA A 220 20.12 9.15 -19.75
N VAL A 221 21.44 9.36 -19.84
CA VAL A 221 22.02 10.52 -20.53
C VAL A 221 21.70 10.49 -22.02
N ARG A 222 21.76 9.33 -22.67
CA ARG A 222 21.43 9.21 -24.10
C ARG A 222 19.95 9.41 -24.43
N GLU A 223 19.06 9.09 -23.48
CA GLU A 223 17.62 9.33 -23.66
C GLU A 223 17.23 10.79 -23.40
N ALA A 224 18.04 11.52 -22.64
CA ALA A 224 17.79 12.93 -22.32
C ALA A 224 18.34 13.91 -23.36
N GLU A 225 19.25 13.48 -24.25
CA GLU A 225 19.78 14.24 -25.39
C GLU A 225 18.87 14.10 -26.65
#